data_7b42fb93545d288948a7895b25c6e68a
#
_entry.id   7b42fb93545d288948a7895b25c6e68a
#
_cell.length_a   1.000
_cell.length_b   1.000
_cell.length_c   1.000
_cell.angle_alpha   90.00
_cell.angle_beta   90.00
_cell.angle_gamma   90.00
#
_symmetry.space_group_name_H-M   'P 1'
#
loop_
_entity.id
_entity.type
_entity.pdbx_description
1 polymer ?
#
loop_
_entity_poly.entity_id
_entity_poly.type
_entity_poly.pdbx_seq_one_letter_code
_entity_poly.pdbx_strand_id
1 'polypeptide(L)'
;HDHAAMMGGAPSKALLTSLADCINKGQACLAHCLVLLGDGAKEMAPCAQSVSQMLAICTALQSLANQHAPLTKATARVALDACEQCEKECLKHAKKHVECDVCAKACVDCAKQCKALLA
;
A
#
# COMPACT_ATOMS: atom_id res chain seq x y z
N HIS A 1 17.49 2.42 -19.19
CA HIS A 1 18.17 2.96 -18.03
C HIS A 1 18.24 4.49 -18.07
N ASP A 2 18.90 5.07 -19.04
CA ASP A 2 18.95 6.54 -19.16
C ASP A 2 17.58 7.14 -19.39
N HIS A 3 16.72 6.42 -20.10
CA HIS A 3 15.36 6.86 -20.35
C HIS A 3 14.57 7.02 -19.04
N ALA A 4 14.72 6.08 -18.11
CA ALA A 4 14.05 6.16 -16.81
C ALA A 4 14.52 7.38 -16.01
N ALA A 5 15.81 7.69 -16.03
CA ALA A 5 16.36 8.87 -15.35
C ALA A 5 15.82 10.17 -15.96
N MET A 6 15.61 10.21 -17.28
CA MET A 6 15.10 11.39 -17.98
C MET A 6 13.62 11.67 -17.67
N MET A 7 12.90 10.73 -17.12
CA MET A 7 11.49 10.88 -16.76
C MET A 7 11.27 11.42 -15.35
N GLY A 8 12.30 11.98 -14.74
CA GLY A 8 12.14 12.70 -13.48
C GLY A 8 11.91 11.84 -12.26
N GLY A 9 12.73 10.85 -12.07
CA GLY A 9 12.65 9.98 -10.90
C GLY A 9 12.39 8.55 -11.27
N ALA A 10 13.48 7.79 -11.41
CA ALA A 10 13.37 6.35 -11.64
C ALA A 10 12.87 5.67 -10.38
N PRO A 11 11.89 4.76 -10.47
CA PRO A 11 11.49 3.96 -9.33
C PRO A 11 12.66 3.05 -8.92
N SER A 12 12.91 2.99 -7.62
CA SER A 12 13.95 2.13 -7.07
C SER A 12 13.47 0.69 -6.96
N LYS A 13 14.42 -0.23 -6.91
CA LYS A 13 14.12 -1.63 -6.60
C LYS A 13 13.44 -1.74 -5.23
N ALA A 14 13.85 -0.91 -4.27
CA ALA A 14 13.25 -0.88 -2.94
C ALA A 14 11.77 -0.50 -2.99
N LEU A 15 11.40 0.46 -3.83
CA LEU A 15 9.99 0.82 -4.02
C LEU A 15 9.19 -0.35 -4.59
N LEU A 16 9.70 -0.97 -5.65
CA LEU A 16 9.00 -2.09 -6.30
C LEU A 16 8.83 -3.27 -5.34
N THR A 17 9.86 -3.57 -4.55
CA THR A 17 9.81 -4.64 -3.55
C THR A 17 8.77 -4.32 -2.46
N SER A 18 8.77 -3.10 -1.95
CA SER A 18 7.83 -2.69 -0.90
C SER A 18 6.39 -2.66 -1.41
N LEU A 19 6.18 -2.27 -2.67
CA LEU A 19 4.86 -2.31 -3.29
C LEU A 19 4.33 -3.74 -3.39
N ALA A 20 5.14 -4.66 -3.90
CA ALA A 20 4.75 -6.07 -4.02
C ALA A 20 4.41 -6.66 -2.65
N ASP A 21 5.22 -6.37 -1.63
CA ASP A 21 4.97 -6.85 -0.28
C ASP A 21 3.68 -6.24 0.31
N CYS A 22 3.50 -4.93 0.15
CA CYS A 22 2.31 -4.23 0.66
C CYS A 22 1.04 -4.77 0.01
N ILE A 23 1.06 -5.01 -1.30
CA ILE A 23 -0.08 -5.59 -2.03
C ILE A 23 -0.38 -6.98 -1.49
N ASN A 24 0.63 -7.83 -1.33
CA ASN A 24 0.46 -9.19 -0.82
C ASN A 24 -0.12 -9.19 0.60
N LYS A 25 0.46 -8.41 1.51
CA LYS A 25 -0.02 -8.31 2.90
C LYS A 25 -1.40 -7.69 2.97
N GLY A 26 -1.67 -6.71 2.12
CA GLY A 26 -2.99 -6.09 2.03
C GLY A 26 -4.07 -7.06 1.60
N GLN A 27 -3.78 -7.91 0.62
CA GLN A 27 -4.75 -8.94 0.17
C GLN A 27 -5.08 -9.91 1.29
N ALA A 28 -4.08 -10.35 2.04
CA ALA A 28 -4.30 -11.25 3.20
C ALA A 28 -5.12 -10.55 4.29
N CYS A 29 -4.82 -9.30 4.57
CA CYS A 29 -5.56 -8.51 5.55
C CYS A 29 -7.02 -8.32 5.13
N LEU A 30 -7.25 -7.97 3.86
CA LEU A 30 -8.62 -7.79 3.35
C LEU A 30 -9.42 -9.08 3.44
N ALA A 31 -8.84 -10.20 3.04
CA ALA A 31 -9.51 -11.51 3.13
C ALA A 31 -9.91 -11.81 4.57
N HIS A 32 -9.01 -11.55 5.52
CA HIS A 32 -9.28 -11.75 6.95
C HIS A 32 -10.41 -10.82 7.44
N CYS A 33 -10.36 -9.55 7.08
CA CYS A 33 -11.40 -8.57 7.44
C CYS A 33 -12.78 -8.99 6.90
N LEU A 34 -12.83 -9.52 5.68
CA LEU A 34 -14.10 -9.95 5.08
C LEU A 34 -14.72 -11.12 5.83
N VAL A 35 -13.91 -12.08 6.29
CA VAL A 35 -14.39 -13.19 7.14
C VAL A 35 -14.99 -12.63 8.43
N LEU A 36 -14.28 -11.71 9.10
CA LEU A 36 -14.76 -11.13 10.36
C LEU A 36 -16.05 -10.33 10.15
N LEU A 37 -16.13 -9.57 9.06
CA LEU A 37 -17.34 -8.82 8.71
C LEU A 37 -18.52 -9.78 8.47
N GLY A 38 -18.27 -10.91 7.79
CA GLY A 38 -19.28 -11.94 7.59
C GLY A 38 -19.79 -12.53 8.90
N ASP A 39 -18.96 -12.53 9.94
CA ASP A 39 -19.30 -13.01 11.27
C ASP A 39 -19.91 -11.89 12.15
N GLY A 40 -20.14 -10.71 11.61
CA GLY A 40 -20.78 -9.61 12.31
C GLY A 40 -19.86 -8.61 13.00
N ALA A 41 -18.54 -8.71 12.79
CA ALA A 41 -17.56 -7.81 13.38
C ALA A 41 -17.52 -6.47 12.62
N LYS A 42 -18.54 -5.64 12.81
CA LYS A 42 -18.74 -4.39 12.06
C LYS A 42 -17.58 -3.40 12.22
N GLU A 43 -16.87 -3.48 13.34
CA GLU A 43 -15.72 -2.62 13.62
C GLU A 43 -14.57 -2.81 12.63
N MET A 44 -14.58 -3.90 11.86
CA MET A 44 -13.56 -4.16 10.84
C MET A 44 -13.81 -3.42 9.52
N ALA A 45 -14.97 -2.81 9.34
CA ALA A 45 -15.33 -2.16 8.07
C ALA A 45 -14.37 -1.03 7.67
N PRO A 46 -13.99 -0.10 8.56
CA PRO A 46 -13.03 0.95 8.16
C PRO A 46 -11.67 0.39 7.76
N CYS A 47 -11.20 -0.66 8.43
CA CYS A 47 -9.95 -1.33 8.05
C CYS A 47 -10.08 -1.93 6.66
N ALA A 48 -11.13 -2.71 6.41
CA ALA A 48 -11.36 -3.34 5.11
C ALA A 48 -11.43 -2.30 3.98
N GLN A 49 -12.11 -1.18 4.22
CA GLN A 49 -12.23 -0.10 3.24
C GLN A 49 -10.87 0.55 2.93
N SER A 50 -10.07 0.83 3.97
CA SER A 50 -8.76 1.45 3.78
C SER A 50 -7.79 0.51 3.09
N VAL A 51 -7.83 -0.79 3.40
CA VAL A 51 -7.00 -1.79 2.72
C VAL A 51 -7.40 -1.92 1.25
N SER A 52 -8.70 -1.97 0.97
CA SER A 52 -9.21 -2.04 -0.41
C SER A 52 -8.75 -0.84 -1.24
N GLN A 53 -8.86 0.37 -0.68
CA GLN A 53 -8.37 1.59 -1.31
C GLN A 53 -6.85 1.52 -1.58
N MET A 54 -6.09 1.13 -0.57
CA MET A 54 -4.63 1.00 -0.69
C MET A 54 -4.26 0.01 -1.79
N LEU A 55 -4.93 -1.14 -1.85
CA LEU A 55 -4.66 -2.16 -2.86
C LEU A 55 -4.86 -1.63 -4.28
N ALA A 56 -5.95 -0.91 -4.52
CA ALA A 56 -6.24 -0.34 -5.83
C ALA A 56 -5.14 0.65 -6.26
N ILE A 57 -4.75 1.54 -5.36
CA ILE A 57 -3.78 2.59 -5.64
C ILE A 57 -2.36 2.02 -5.77
N CYS A 58 -1.97 1.14 -4.87
CA CYS A 58 -0.63 0.54 -4.92
C CYS A 58 -0.46 -0.39 -6.12
N THR A 59 -1.51 -1.08 -6.54
CA THR A 59 -1.47 -1.89 -7.76
C THR A 59 -1.29 -1.00 -8.98
N ALA A 60 -1.98 0.14 -9.04
CA ALA A 60 -1.78 1.12 -10.10
C ALA A 60 -0.34 1.66 -10.10
N LEU A 61 0.17 2.02 -8.92
CA LEU A 61 1.55 2.52 -8.80
C LEU A 61 2.56 1.47 -9.25
N GLN A 62 2.37 0.20 -8.86
CA GLN A 62 3.25 -0.90 -9.26
C GLN A 62 3.32 -1.01 -10.80
N SER A 63 2.18 -0.95 -11.45
CA SER A 63 2.10 -1.02 -12.91
C SER A 63 2.81 0.17 -13.56
N LEU A 64 2.53 1.38 -13.09
CA LEU A 64 3.13 2.61 -13.63
C LEU A 64 4.64 2.64 -13.40
N ALA A 65 5.09 2.26 -12.20
CA ALA A 65 6.51 2.24 -11.84
C ALA A 65 7.29 1.26 -12.70
N ASN A 66 6.74 0.07 -12.95
CA ASN A 66 7.38 -0.92 -13.82
C ASN A 66 7.53 -0.43 -15.25
N GLN A 67 6.62 0.42 -15.72
CA GLN A 67 6.65 0.98 -17.06
C GLN A 67 7.48 2.28 -17.16
N HIS A 68 7.98 2.80 -16.05
CA HIS A 68 8.60 4.12 -15.96
C HIS A 68 7.66 5.19 -16.53
N ALA A 69 6.36 5.07 -16.21
CA ALA A 69 5.34 5.95 -16.76
C ALA A 69 5.45 7.38 -16.17
N PRO A 70 5.10 8.41 -16.95
CA PRO A 70 5.17 9.80 -16.47
C PRO A 70 4.33 10.10 -15.23
N LEU A 71 3.23 9.37 -15.00
CA LEU A 71 2.34 9.60 -13.86
C LEU A 71 2.78 8.85 -12.59
N THR A 72 3.94 8.20 -12.59
CA THR A 72 4.44 7.43 -11.44
C THR A 72 4.54 8.30 -10.18
N LYS A 73 5.15 9.48 -10.27
CA LYS A 73 5.31 10.36 -9.11
C LYS A 73 3.98 10.85 -8.57
N ALA A 74 3.07 11.26 -9.44
CA ALA A 74 1.73 11.72 -9.02
C ALA A 74 0.98 10.59 -8.31
N THR A 75 1.07 9.37 -8.83
CA THR A 75 0.42 8.20 -8.23
C THR A 75 1.09 7.82 -6.90
N ALA A 76 2.42 7.96 -6.80
CA ALA A 76 3.14 7.73 -5.54
C ALA A 76 2.67 8.68 -4.43
N ARG A 77 2.31 9.90 -4.79
CA ARG A 77 1.76 10.88 -3.83
C ARG A 77 0.44 10.41 -3.25
N VAL A 78 -0.44 9.90 -4.11
CA VAL A 78 -1.73 9.33 -3.67
C VAL A 78 -1.50 8.03 -2.88
N ALA A 79 -0.56 7.19 -3.32
CA ALA A 79 -0.23 5.94 -2.63
C ALA A 79 0.31 6.20 -1.22
N LEU A 80 1.10 7.24 -1.03
CA LEU A 80 1.57 7.64 0.29
C LEU A 80 0.39 7.88 1.24
N ASP A 81 -0.59 8.66 0.80
CA ASP A 81 -1.78 8.94 1.61
C ASP A 81 -2.56 7.66 1.89
N ALA A 82 -2.74 6.81 0.89
CA ALA A 82 -3.46 5.55 1.05
C ALA A 82 -2.77 4.60 2.03
N CYS A 83 -1.44 4.51 1.97
CA CYS A 83 -0.67 3.67 2.90
C CYS A 83 -0.76 4.21 4.32
N GLU A 84 -0.70 5.52 4.51
CA GLU A 84 -0.82 6.13 5.84
C GLU A 84 -2.20 5.90 6.44
N GLN A 85 -3.26 6.04 5.65
CA GLN A 85 -4.62 5.74 6.11
C GLN A 85 -4.79 4.26 6.45
N CYS A 86 -4.26 3.37 5.61
CA CYS A 86 -4.34 1.94 5.83
C CYS A 86 -3.59 1.53 7.10
N GLU A 87 -2.39 2.06 7.30
CA GLU A 87 -1.62 1.82 8.54
C GLU A 87 -2.43 2.21 9.77
N LYS A 88 -3.01 3.40 9.75
CA LYS A 88 -3.79 3.93 10.88
C LYS A 88 -4.95 3.01 11.24
N GLU A 89 -5.71 2.55 10.25
CA GLU A 89 -6.85 1.67 10.49
C GLU A 89 -6.41 0.26 10.93
N CYS A 90 -5.37 -0.29 10.30
CA CYS A 90 -4.84 -1.61 10.68
C CYS A 90 -4.30 -1.62 12.11
N LEU A 91 -3.67 -0.53 12.55
CA LEU A 91 -3.11 -0.45 13.90
C LEU A 91 -4.17 -0.56 15.00
N LYS A 92 -5.41 -0.19 14.70
CA LYS A 92 -6.53 -0.34 15.65
C LYS A 92 -6.80 -1.80 16.01
N HIS A 93 -6.41 -2.73 15.14
CA HIS A 93 -6.70 -4.16 15.27
C HIS A 93 -5.44 -5.03 15.38
N ALA A 94 -4.26 -4.41 15.32
CA ALA A 94 -2.98 -5.12 15.23
C ALA A 94 -2.72 -6.07 16.40
N LYS A 95 -3.16 -5.71 17.61
CA LYS A 95 -2.95 -6.53 18.80
C LYS A 95 -3.76 -7.82 18.80
N LYS A 96 -4.91 -7.83 18.11
CA LYS A 96 -5.82 -8.98 18.06
C LYS A 96 -5.71 -9.76 16.75
N HIS A 97 -5.21 -9.15 15.69
CA HIS A 97 -5.21 -9.73 14.35
C HIS A 97 -3.84 -9.57 13.71
N VAL A 98 -3.11 -10.68 13.58
CA VAL A 98 -1.77 -10.68 12.99
C VAL A 98 -1.77 -10.14 11.57
N GLU A 99 -2.81 -10.39 10.79
CA GLU A 99 -2.94 -9.91 9.42
C GLU A 99 -2.97 -8.38 9.38
N CYS A 100 -3.63 -7.75 10.35
CA CYS A 100 -3.68 -6.29 10.45
C CYS A 100 -2.32 -5.72 10.86
N ASP A 101 -1.62 -6.37 11.80
CA ASP A 101 -0.29 -5.96 12.23
C ASP A 101 0.71 -6.01 11.07
N VAL A 102 0.71 -7.11 10.33
CA VAL A 102 1.63 -7.32 9.21
C VAL A 102 1.33 -6.31 8.08
N CYS A 103 0.06 -6.07 7.80
CA CYS A 103 -0.36 -5.09 6.80
C CYS A 103 0.07 -3.67 7.20
N ALA A 104 -0.11 -3.29 8.47
CA ALA A 104 0.32 -1.98 8.96
C ALA A 104 1.82 -1.77 8.75
N LYS A 105 2.63 -2.77 9.06
CA LYS A 105 4.09 -2.69 8.88
C LYS A 105 4.47 -2.56 7.41
N ALA A 106 3.81 -3.31 6.54
CA ALA A 106 4.05 -3.21 5.10
C ALA A 106 3.67 -1.82 4.56
N CYS A 107 2.61 -1.22 5.08
CA CYS A 107 2.21 0.14 4.72
C CYS A 107 3.25 1.18 5.13
N VAL A 108 3.88 1.03 6.31
CA VAL A 108 4.95 1.91 6.77
C VAL A 108 6.12 1.88 5.77
N ASP A 109 6.55 0.68 5.39
CA ASP A 109 7.67 0.52 4.46
C ASP A 109 7.34 1.10 3.08
N CYS A 110 6.13 0.85 2.58
CA CYS A 110 5.70 1.37 1.28
C CYS A 110 5.61 2.90 1.30
N ALA A 111 5.05 3.47 2.36
CA ALA A 111 4.98 4.92 2.53
C ALA A 111 6.37 5.56 2.52
N LYS A 112 7.33 4.92 3.20
CA LYS A 112 8.72 5.38 3.23
C LYS A 112 9.32 5.42 1.83
N GLN A 113 9.09 4.40 1.02
CA GLN A 113 9.62 4.34 -0.35
C GLN A 113 8.91 5.34 -1.27
N CYS A 114 7.62 5.57 -1.08
CA CYS A 114 6.92 6.62 -1.82
C CYS A 114 7.49 8.00 -1.50
N LYS A 115 7.76 8.29 -0.22
CA LYS A 115 8.40 9.56 0.19
C LYS A 115 9.77 9.72 -0.47
N ALA A 116 10.56 8.65 -0.52
CA ALA A 116 11.89 8.70 -1.14
C ALA A 116 11.81 9.03 -2.63
N LEU A 117 10.81 8.48 -3.34
CA LEU A 117 10.60 8.80 -4.76
C LEU A 117 10.19 10.26 -4.94
N LEU A 118 9.44 10.82 -4.02
CA LEU A 118 8.93 12.20 -4.09
C LEU A 118 9.93 13.25 -3.66
N ALA A 119 11.00 12.87 -2.98
CA ALA A 119 12.01 13.78 -2.45
C ALA A 119 12.84 14.47 -3.53
#